data_ee55ce539f1ee270eabf71ec6981f2bf
#
_entry.id   ee55ce539f1ee270eabf71ec6981f2bf
#
_cell.length_a   1.000
_cell.length_b   1.000
_cell.length_c   1.000
_cell.angle_alpha   90.00
_cell.angle_beta   90.00
_cell.angle_gamma   90.00
#
_symmetry.space_group_name_H-M   'P 1'
#
loop_
_entity.id
_entity.type
_entity.pdbx_description
1 polymer ?
#
loop_
_entity_poly.entity_id
_entity_poly.type
_entity_poly.pdbx_seq_one_letter_code
_entity_poly.pdbx_strand_id
1 'polypeptide(L)'
;MRYLLVLLISISTFAQTDEKVFREIYSNSLTQGKSYEWLDYLSNQIGGRLSGSLNAERAVNWTKSELELLGLDKVWLQPVMVPKWVRGAPEFAYIETAPGKTTQVNICALGGSISTPVTWLKANLIEVKSFEELESLGKDKIQGKIVFYNRPMDPTLIDTFKAYGGCVNQRYEGAVHAIEYGAVGVIVRSMNLKIDDLPHTGSMTYGDIAVKDRIPSAAISTQHADLLSSMLKMDDDIQFYFKQNCKQMDDVLSHNVIGEITGSEFPDEYILVGGHLDSWDIGDGSHDDGAGCVQSMDVLRLLKVSGITPK
;
A
#
# COMPACT_ATOMS: atom_id res chain seq x y z
N MET A 1 -30.98 34.31 41.88
CA MET A 1 -29.89 33.47 42.38
C MET A 1 -30.20 31.96 42.46
N ARG A 2 -31.42 31.54 42.84
CA ARG A 2 -31.75 30.09 42.92
C ARG A 2 -31.74 29.38 41.55
N TYR A 3 -32.18 30.03 40.48
CA TYR A 3 -32.22 29.43 39.14
C TYR A 3 -30.84 29.30 38.49
N LEU A 4 -29.89 30.20 38.81
CA LEU A 4 -28.52 30.11 38.28
C LEU A 4 -27.75 28.94 38.89
N LEU A 5 -28.04 28.61 40.17
CA LEU A 5 -27.41 27.48 40.85
C LEU A 5 -27.88 26.10 40.27
N VAL A 6 -29.15 26.01 39.88
CA VAL A 6 -29.71 24.79 39.26
C VAL A 6 -29.13 24.58 37.84
N LEU A 7 -28.91 25.64 37.08
CA LEU A 7 -28.31 25.55 35.75
C LEU A 7 -26.83 25.13 35.80
N LEU A 8 -26.06 25.62 36.79
CA LEU A 8 -24.68 25.23 37.00
C LEU A 8 -24.53 23.77 37.44
N ILE A 9 -25.46 23.26 38.23
CA ILE A 9 -25.49 21.83 38.65
C ILE A 9 -25.80 20.92 37.45
N SER A 10 -26.67 21.34 36.54
CA SER A 10 -27.01 20.57 35.34
C SER A 10 -25.82 20.49 34.36
N ILE A 11 -25.08 21.57 34.17
CA ILE A 11 -23.86 21.58 33.34
C ILE A 11 -22.77 20.65 33.96
N SER A 12 -22.61 20.70 35.26
CA SER A 12 -21.64 19.89 35.98
C SER A 12 -21.94 18.37 35.90
N THR A 13 -23.22 17.99 35.87
CA THR A 13 -23.61 16.55 35.74
C THR A 13 -23.34 16.00 34.36
N PHE A 14 -23.53 16.76 33.29
CA PHE A 14 -23.18 16.32 31.94
C PHE A 14 -21.66 16.13 31.77
N ALA A 15 -20.87 17.11 32.19
CA ALA A 15 -19.42 17.01 32.13
C ALA A 15 -18.84 15.83 32.93
N GLN A 16 -19.40 15.55 34.12
CA GLN A 16 -19.01 14.38 34.93
C GLN A 16 -19.39 13.03 34.28
N THR A 17 -20.49 13.01 33.53
CA THR A 17 -20.92 11.80 32.82
C THR A 17 -19.98 11.47 31.67
N ASP A 18 -19.63 12.46 30.85
CA ASP A 18 -18.72 12.29 29.71
C ASP A 18 -17.29 11.89 30.18
N GLU A 19 -16.78 12.53 31.24
CA GLU A 19 -15.48 12.15 31.81
C GLU A 19 -15.47 10.70 32.28
N LYS A 20 -16.53 10.23 32.92
CA LYS A 20 -16.63 8.83 33.37
C LYS A 20 -16.63 7.88 32.17
N VAL A 21 -17.41 8.19 31.13
CA VAL A 21 -17.49 7.40 29.92
C VAL A 21 -16.12 7.31 29.25
N PHE A 22 -15.42 8.43 29.06
CA PHE A 22 -14.08 8.42 28.48
C PHE A 22 -13.09 7.62 29.33
N ARG A 23 -13.09 7.76 30.64
CA ARG A 23 -12.23 6.96 31.53
C ARG A 23 -12.50 5.46 31.38
N GLU A 24 -13.75 5.06 31.24
CA GLU A 24 -14.13 3.65 31.05
C GLU A 24 -13.64 3.14 29.69
N ILE A 25 -13.86 3.88 28.61
CA ILE A 25 -13.35 3.53 27.27
C ILE A 25 -11.82 3.38 27.31
N TYR A 26 -11.09 4.36 27.87
CA TYR A 26 -9.63 4.29 27.97
C TYR A 26 -9.18 3.09 28.82
N SER A 27 -9.83 2.85 29.96
CA SER A 27 -9.52 1.69 30.81
C SER A 27 -9.72 0.38 30.07
N ASN A 28 -10.85 0.20 29.40
CA ASN A 28 -11.15 -1.00 28.65
C ASN A 28 -10.20 -1.19 27.46
N SER A 29 -9.84 -0.12 26.77
CA SER A 29 -8.88 -0.16 25.66
C SER A 29 -7.49 -0.59 26.12
N LEU A 30 -6.99 -0.01 27.22
CA LEU A 30 -5.63 -0.25 27.69
C LEU A 30 -5.47 -1.59 28.43
N THR A 31 -6.53 -2.12 29.06
CA THR A 31 -6.44 -3.34 29.89
C THR A 31 -7.03 -4.58 29.23
N GLN A 32 -7.91 -4.41 28.25
CA GLN A 32 -8.66 -5.50 27.60
C GLN A 32 -8.75 -5.30 26.07
N GLY A 33 -7.89 -4.45 25.49
CA GLY A 33 -7.87 -4.17 24.06
C GLY A 33 -7.57 -5.43 23.24
N LYS A 34 -8.26 -5.58 22.12
CA LYS A 34 -8.13 -6.72 21.18
C LYS A 34 -7.33 -6.36 19.93
N SER A 35 -7.07 -5.08 19.69
CA SER A 35 -6.45 -4.60 18.47
C SER A 35 -5.10 -5.28 18.18
N TYR A 36 -4.26 -5.48 19.21
CA TYR A 36 -2.95 -6.12 19.03
C TYR A 36 -3.08 -7.61 18.68
N GLU A 37 -3.95 -8.34 19.37
CA GLU A 37 -4.23 -9.76 19.10
C GLU A 37 -4.75 -9.96 17.68
N TRP A 38 -5.70 -9.13 17.26
CA TRP A 38 -6.26 -9.15 15.90
C TRP A 38 -5.22 -8.76 14.85
N LEU A 39 -4.39 -7.76 15.14
CA LEU A 39 -3.32 -7.36 14.22
C LEU A 39 -2.27 -8.47 14.06
N ASP A 40 -1.91 -9.13 15.16
CA ASP A 40 -0.98 -10.26 15.13
C ASP A 40 -1.51 -11.40 14.26
N TYR A 41 -2.79 -11.74 14.42
CA TYR A 41 -3.42 -12.78 13.59
C TYR A 41 -3.46 -12.37 12.11
N LEU A 42 -3.92 -11.16 11.80
CA LEU A 42 -4.03 -10.65 10.44
C LEU A 42 -2.65 -10.59 9.74
N SER A 43 -1.62 -10.16 10.47
CA SER A 43 -0.27 -10.00 9.96
C SER A 43 0.52 -11.32 9.87
N ASN A 44 0.49 -12.15 10.91
CA ASN A 44 1.38 -13.29 11.05
C ASN A 44 0.71 -14.64 10.72
N GLN A 45 -0.62 -14.75 10.77
CA GLN A 45 -1.34 -15.98 10.41
C GLN A 45 -1.93 -15.89 8.99
N ILE A 46 -2.36 -14.71 8.55
CA ILE A 46 -2.85 -14.47 7.19
C ILE A 46 -1.73 -13.90 6.31
N GLY A 47 -1.03 -12.87 6.79
CA GLY A 47 0.09 -12.21 6.10
C GLY A 47 -0.33 -11.36 4.91
N GLY A 48 0.54 -11.25 3.93
CA GLY A 48 0.31 -10.49 2.70
C GLY A 48 -0.96 -10.96 1.98
N ARG A 49 -1.85 -10.01 1.68
CA ARG A 49 -3.23 -10.28 1.28
C ARG A 49 -3.69 -9.36 0.14
N LEU A 50 -2.98 -9.45 -0.99
CA LEU A 50 -3.34 -8.71 -2.21
C LEU A 50 -4.82 -8.87 -2.54
N SER A 51 -5.44 -7.78 -2.99
CA SER A 51 -6.80 -7.77 -3.49
C SER A 51 -7.04 -8.93 -4.47
N GLY A 52 -8.12 -9.68 -4.27
CA GLY A 52 -8.47 -10.85 -5.07
C GLY A 52 -7.64 -12.11 -4.81
N SER A 53 -6.73 -12.11 -3.83
CA SER A 53 -5.97 -13.30 -3.43
C SER A 53 -6.74 -14.17 -2.44
N LEU A 54 -6.29 -15.42 -2.27
CA LEU A 54 -6.81 -16.33 -1.26
C LEU A 54 -6.64 -15.78 0.18
N ASN A 55 -5.53 -15.09 0.44
CA ASN A 55 -5.30 -14.48 1.75
C ASN A 55 -6.25 -13.30 2.01
N ALA A 56 -6.58 -12.50 0.99
CA ALA A 56 -7.62 -11.47 1.11
C ALA A 56 -8.99 -12.10 1.43
N GLU A 57 -9.37 -13.21 0.79
CA GLU A 57 -10.59 -13.95 1.10
C GLU A 57 -10.59 -14.50 2.53
N ARG A 58 -9.46 -15.05 2.99
CA ARG A 58 -9.30 -15.50 4.39
C ARG A 58 -9.47 -14.36 5.38
N ALA A 59 -8.90 -13.18 5.06
CA ALA A 59 -9.05 -11.99 5.89
C ALA A 59 -10.49 -11.52 5.96
N VAL A 60 -11.24 -11.50 4.86
CA VAL A 60 -12.67 -11.17 4.80
C VAL A 60 -13.47 -12.12 5.71
N ASN A 61 -13.26 -13.42 5.58
CA ASN A 61 -14.00 -14.42 6.37
C ASN A 61 -13.67 -14.34 7.87
N TRP A 62 -12.40 -14.17 8.20
CA TRP A 62 -11.94 -14.01 9.58
C TRP A 62 -12.50 -12.73 10.21
N THR A 63 -12.39 -11.59 9.55
CA THR A 63 -12.92 -10.30 10.05
C THR A 63 -14.42 -10.38 10.30
N LYS A 64 -15.18 -11.01 9.37
CA LYS A 64 -16.60 -11.25 9.57
C LYS A 64 -16.88 -12.05 10.84
N SER A 65 -16.16 -13.15 11.03
CA SER A 65 -16.31 -14.01 12.21
C SER A 65 -15.99 -13.26 13.51
N GLU A 66 -14.93 -12.47 13.55
CA GLU A 66 -14.58 -11.66 14.73
C GLU A 66 -15.66 -10.61 15.05
N LEU A 67 -16.19 -9.93 14.03
CA LEU A 67 -17.28 -8.97 14.24
C LEU A 67 -18.57 -9.64 14.72
N GLU A 68 -18.90 -10.85 14.24
CA GLU A 68 -20.06 -11.62 14.71
C GLU A 68 -19.93 -11.98 16.20
N LEU A 69 -18.72 -12.30 16.68
CA LEU A 69 -18.46 -12.60 18.09
C LEU A 69 -18.65 -11.39 19.02
N LEU A 70 -18.62 -10.16 18.49
CA LEU A 70 -18.86 -8.95 19.29
C LEU A 70 -20.32 -8.73 19.66
N GLY A 71 -21.26 -9.49 19.07
CA GLY A 71 -22.71 -9.32 19.30
C GLY A 71 -23.20 -7.94 18.82
N LEU A 72 -22.73 -7.50 17.67
CA LEU A 72 -23.21 -6.29 17.00
C LEU A 72 -24.65 -6.45 16.51
N ASP A 73 -25.33 -5.34 16.24
CA ASP A 73 -26.72 -5.38 15.79
C ASP A 73 -26.84 -5.93 14.36
N LYS A 74 -25.83 -5.65 13.51
CA LYS A 74 -25.71 -6.22 12.16
C LYS A 74 -24.26 -6.51 11.82
N VAL A 75 -24.03 -7.63 11.11
CA VAL A 75 -22.74 -7.95 10.46
C VAL A 75 -23.06 -8.54 9.09
N TRP A 76 -22.50 -7.96 8.04
CA TRP A 76 -22.74 -8.46 6.68
C TRP A 76 -21.54 -8.28 5.75
N LEU A 77 -21.57 -8.96 4.64
CA LEU A 77 -20.64 -8.83 3.54
C LEU A 77 -21.29 -8.03 2.40
N GLN A 78 -20.69 -6.91 2.03
CA GLN A 78 -21.11 -6.15 0.86
C GLN A 78 -20.27 -6.58 -0.34
N PRO A 79 -20.87 -7.17 -1.39
CA PRO A 79 -20.13 -7.69 -2.54
C PRO A 79 -19.52 -6.55 -3.37
N VAL A 80 -18.30 -6.77 -3.86
CA VAL A 80 -17.58 -5.86 -4.74
C VAL A 80 -16.68 -6.66 -5.68
N MET A 81 -16.63 -6.27 -6.96
CA MET A 81 -15.65 -6.81 -7.91
C MET A 81 -14.32 -6.09 -7.71
N VAL A 82 -13.25 -6.85 -7.58
CA VAL A 82 -11.91 -6.30 -7.35
C VAL A 82 -10.91 -6.80 -8.39
N PRO A 83 -9.92 -5.98 -8.77
CA PRO A 83 -8.86 -6.41 -9.65
C PRO A 83 -8.02 -7.52 -9.01
N LYS A 84 -7.61 -8.49 -9.81
CA LYS A 84 -6.71 -9.56 -9.39
C LYS A 84 -5.42 -9.50 -10.18
N TRP A 85 -4.36 -9.08 -9.51
CA TRP A 85 -3.01 -9.14 -10.02
C TRP A 85 -2.19 -10.16 -9.23
N VAL A 86 -1.32 -10.91 -9.92
CA VAL A 86 -0.48 -11.96 -9.31
C VAL A 86 0.96 -11.65 -9.63
N ARG A 87 1.81 -11.57 -8.62
CA ARG A 87 3.25 -11.34 -8.77
C ARG A 87 3.96 -12.50 -9.46
N GLY A 88 3.60 -13.74 -9.14
CA GLY A 88 4.21 -14.94 -9.67
C GLY A 88 5.48 -15.35 -8.92
N ALA A 89 6.43 -15.93 -9.63
CA ALA A 89 7.70 -16.34 -9.06
C ALA A 89 8.56 -15.13 -8.66
N PRO A 90 9.46 -15.25 -7.66
CA PRO A 90 10.38 -14.20 -7.24
C PRO A 90 11.13 -13.58 -8.41
N GLU A 91 11.30 -12.29 -8.36
CA GLU A 91 12.02 -11.51 -9.36
C GLU A 91 13.52 -11.75 -9.27
N PHE A 92 14.19 -11.56 -10.39
CA PHE A 92 15.65 -11.70 -10.48
C PHE A 92 16.22 -10.57 -11.36
N ALA A 93 17.31 -9.93 -10.91
CA ALA A 93 17.99 -8.90 -11.68
C ALA A 93 19.50 -8.86 -11.43
N TYR A 94 20.23 -8.39 -12.44
CA TYR A 94 21.63 -8.04 -12.30
C TYR A 94 22.04 -6.89 -13.24
N ILE A 95 23.08 -6.17 -12.83
CA ILE A 95 23.81 -5.19 -13.63
C ILE A 95 24.96 -5.93 -14.31
N GLU A 96 25.15 -5.73 -15.62
CA GLU A 96 26.28 -6.27 -16.36
C GLU A 96 27.12 -5.13 -16.91
N THR A 97 28.37 -5.02 -16.45
CA THR A 97 29.35 -3.98 -16.85
C THR A 97 30.27 -4.43 -17.98
N ALA A 98 30.40 -5.73 -18.18
CA ALA A 98 31.09 -6.34 -19.32
C ALA A 98 30.61 -7.80 -19.44
N PRO A 99 30.77 -8.46 -20.58
CA PRO A 99 30.34 -9.85 -20.75
C PRO A 99 30.80 -10.75 -19.60
N GLY A 100 29.84 -11.30 -18.85
CA GLY A 100 30.08 -12.17 -17.69
C GLY A 100 30.51 -11.46 -16.40
N LYS A 101 30.63 -10.14 -16.37
CA LYS A 101 30.86 -9.34 -15.15
C LYS A 101 29.54 -8.79 -14.65
N THR A 102 28.91 -9.52 -13.75
CA THR A 102 27.56 -9.21 -13.24
C THR A 102 27.57 -8.89 -11.75
N THR A 103 26.69 -8.00 -11.35
CA THR A 103 26.36 -7.71 -9.95
C THR A 103 24.87 -7.93 -9.76
N GLN A 104 24.50 -8.89 -8.92
CA GLN A 104 23.10 -9.13 -8.60
C GLN A 104 22.55 -7.97 -7.80
N VAL A 105 21.29 -7.59 -8.07
CA VAL A 105 20.57 -6.53 -7.38
C VAL A 105 19.16 -6.98 -7.03
N ASN A 106 18.61 -6.42 -5.95
CA ASN A 106 17.27 -6.75 -5.50
C ASN A 106 16.26 -5.80 -6.12
N ILE A 107 15.25 -6.40 -6.74
CA ILE A 107 14.08 -5.70 -7.32
C ILE A 107 12.80 -6.36 -6.84
N CYS A 108 11.68 -5.62 -6.97
CA CYS A 108 10.34 -6.21 -6.91
C CYS A 108 9.45 -5.59 -7.98
N ALA A 109 8.61 -6.40 -8.60
CA ALA A 109 7.65 -5.92 -9.59
C ALA A 109 6.70 -4.89 -8.97
N LEU A 110 6.35 -3.85 -9.72
CA LEU A 110 5.32 -2.89 -9.33
C LEU A 110 3.94 -3.51 -9.52
N GLY A 111 3.02 -3.20 -8.61
CA GLY A 111 1.65 -3.70 -8.65
C GLY A 111 0.89 -3.19 -9.88
N GLY A 112 0.40 -4.12 -10.68
CA GLY A 112 -0.20 -3.85 -12.00
C GLY A 112 0.77 -4.00 -13.17
N SER A 113 2.06 -4.22 -12.93
CA SER A 113 3.05 -4.47 -13.99
C SER A 113 2.79 -5.79 -14.73
N ILE A 114 3.36 -5.91 -15.93
CA ILE A 114 3.34 -7.13 -16.74
C ILE A 114 4.62 -7.95 -16.58
N SER A 115 4.59 -9.21 -17.01
CA SER A 115 5.80 -10.06 -17.12
C SER A 115 6.83 -9.48 -18.09
N THR A 116 8.10 -9.77 -17.83
CA THR A 116 9.12 -9.69 -18.86
C THR A 116 8.84 -10.72 -19.97
N PRO A 117 9.45 -10.60 -21.18
CA PRO A 117 9.44 -11.65 -22.17
C PRO A 117 9.84 -13.02 -21.56
N VAL A 118 9.43 -14.13 -22.20
CA VAL A 118 9.57 -15.50 -21.66
C VAL A 118 10.98 -15.82 -21.16
N THR A 119 11.99 -15.31 -21.84
CA THR A 119 13.37 -15.50 -21.43
C THR A 119 13.78 -14.52 -20.34
N TRP A 120 13.78 -13.24 -20.64
CA TRP A 120 14.13 -12.10 -19.77
C TRP A 120 14.10 -10.78 -20.58
N LEU A 121 14.21 -9.66 -19.88
CA LEU A 121 14.53 -8.38 -20.51
C LEU A 121 15.99 -8.00 -20.20
N LYS A 122 16.75 -7.69 -21.22
CA LYS A 122 18.12 -7.17 -21.12
C LYS A 122 18.28 -5.99 -22.08
N ALA A 123 18.65 -4.84 -21.56
CA ALA A 123 18.91 -3.64 -22.35
C ALA A 123 19.83 -2.66 -21.60
N ASN A 124 20.39 -1.68 -22.32
CA ASN A 124 21.07 -0.57 -21.71
C ASN A 124 20.09 0.28 -20.89
N LEU A 125 20.59 0.96 -19.86
CA LEU A 125 19.79 1.88 -19.06
C LEU A 125 20.04 3.33 -19.42
N ILE A 126 19.06 4.15 -19.04
CA ILE A 126 19.21 5.60 -18.97
C ILE A 126 18.58 6.10 -17.66
N GLU A 127 19.40 6.79 -16.84
CA GLU A 127 18.93 7.38 -15.59
C GLU A 127 18.25 8.72 -15.86
N VAL A 128 17.09 8.92 -15.23
CA VAL A 128 16.38 10.21 -15.21
C VAL A 128 15.80 10.47 -13.81
N LYS A 129 15.61 11.73 -13.47
CA LYS A 129 15.06 12.16 -12.17
C LYS A 129 13.71 12.86 -12.29
N SER A 130 13.25 13.13 -13.49
CA SER A 130 11.94 13.73 -13.73
C SER A 130 11.40 13.38 -15.12
N PHE A 131 10.13 13.67 -15.36
CA PHE A 131 9.52 13.52 -16.69
C PHE A 131 10.03 14.58 -17.67
N GLU A 132 10.34 15.78 -17.18
CA GLU A 132 10.93 16.85 -17.99
C GLU A 132 12.34 16.45 -18.49
N GLU A 133 13.13 15.77 -17.66
CA GLU A 133 14.43 15.23 -18.08
C GLU A 133 14.25 14.14 -19.14
N LEU A 134 13.29 13.22 -18.94
CA LEU A 134 12.93 12.19 -19.90
C LEU A 134 12.54 12.81 -21.25
N GLU A 135 11.66 13.81 -21.25
CA GLU A 135 11.23 14.55 -22.42
C GLU A 135 12.40 15.23 -23.15
N SER A 136 13.29 15.86 -22.38
CA SER A 136 14.47 16.56 -22.96
C SER A 136 15.43 15.62 -23.68
N LEU A 137 15.53 14.36 -23.22
CA LEU A 137 16.35 13.32 -23.86
C LEU A 137 15.71 12.82 -25.17
N GLY A 138 14.40 12.78 -25.21
CA GLY A 138 13.64 12.40 -26.40
C GLY A 138 13.84 10.95 -26.85
N LYS A 139 13.14 10.59 -27.91
CA LYS A 139 13.10 9.21 -28.43
C LYS A 139 14.48 8.68 -28.84
N ASP A 140 15.33 9.53 -29.43
CA ASP A 140 16.64 9.12 -29.93
C ASP A 140 17.58 8.57 -28.85
N LYS A 141 17.42 9.02 -27.60
CA LYS A 141 18.22 8.55 -26.46
C LYS A 141 17.58 7.42 -25.68
N ILE A 142 16.25 7.28 -25.74
CA ILE A 142 15.47 6.38 -24.87
C ILE A 142 15.05 5.10 -25.59
N GLN A 143 14.81 5.16 -26.90
CA GLN A 143 14.30 4.01 -27.64
C GLN A 143 15.14 2.74 -27.44
N GLY A 144 14.50 1.64 -27.05
CA GLY A 144 15.14 0.34 -26.82
C GLY A 144 15.89 0.22 -25.49
N LYS A 145 15.86 1.25 -24.64
CA LYS A 145 16.50 1.22 -23.33
C LYS A 145 15.51 0.97 -22.20
N ILE A 146 16.04 0.62 -21.03
CA ILE A 146 15.32 0.62 -19.76
C ILE A 146 15.47 2.00 -19.14
N VAL A 147 14.36 2.65 -18.79
CA VAL A 147 14.39 3.93 -18.07
C VAL A 147 14.53 3.66 -16.59
N PHE A 148 15.57 4.21 -15.98
CA PHE A 148 15.78 4.18 -14.54
C PHE A 148 15.40 5.52 -13.93
N TYR A 149 14.24 5.55 -13.26
CA TYR A 149 13.77 6.70 -12.50
C TYR A 149 14.43 6.72 -11.12
N ASN A 150 15.29 7.70 -10.86
CA ASN A 150 16.11 7.79 -9.65
C ASN A 150 15.94 9.10 -8.88
N ARG A 151 14.70 9.58 -8.70
CA ARG A 151 14.42 10.69 -7.79
C ARG A 151 14.16 10.14 -6.39
N PRO A 152 15.02 10.47 -5.40
CA PRO A 152 14.82 10.04 -4.01
C PRO A 152 13.69 10.83 -3.35
N MET A 153 13.16 10.29 -2.24
CA MET A 153 12.39 11.07 -1.29
C MET A 153 13.26 12.18 -0.68
N ASP A 154 12.68 13.37 -0.46
CA ASP A 154 13.40 14.48 0.16
C ASP A 154 13.56 14.26 1.67
N PRO A 155 14.80 14.03 2.18
CA PRO A 155 15.03 13.77 3.59
C PRO A 155 14.93 15.02 4.48
N THR A 156 14.80 16.20 3.90
CA THR A 156 14.67 17.46 4.64
C THR A 156 13.25 17.75 5.11
N LEU A 157 12.26 17.03 4.56
CA LEU A 157 10.86 17.20 4.88
C LEU A 157 10.48 16.39 6.14
N ILE A 158 9.97 17.07 7.16
CA ILE A 158 9.44 16.44 8.38
C ILE A 158 8.17 15.65 8.05
N ASP A 159 7.34 16.18 7.16
CA ASP A 159 6.14 15.50 6.66
C ASP A 159 6.55 14.45 5.62
N THR A 160 6.58 13.20 6.05
CA THR A 160 6.98 12.06 5.20
C THR A 160 6.05 11.86 4.00
N PHE A 161 4.76 12.18 4.12
CA PHE A 161 3.83 12.09 2.99
C PHE A 161 4.10 13.14 1.91
N LYS A 162 4.59 14.33 2.29
CA LYS A 162 5.06 15.31 1.30
C LYS A 162 6.32 14.83 0.58
N ALA A 163 7.26 14.22 1.31
CA ALA A 163 8.46 13.64 0.70
C ALA A 163 8.09 12.49 -0.28
N TYR A 164 7.16 11.62 0.11
CA TYR A 164 6.61 10.57 -0.75
C TYR A 164 5.88 11.16 -1.96
N GLY A 165 4.96 12.10 -1.76
CA GLY A 165 4.22 12.78 -2.84
C GLY A 165 5.12 13.47 -3.85
N GLY A 166 6.31 13.95 -3.42
CA GLY A 166 7.31 14.57 -4.28
C GLY A 166 7.99 13.62 -5.28
N CYS A 167 7.89 12.29 -5.09
CA CYS A 167 8.54 11.31 -5.96
C CYS A 167 7.64 10.16 -6.45
N VAL A 168 6.41 10.03 -5.94
CA VAL A 168 5.54 8.88 -6.25
C VAL A 168 5.12 8.78 -7.72
N ASN A 169 5.03 9.91 -8.43
CA ASN A 169 4.63 9.93 -9.83
C ASN A 169 5.58 9.11 -10.73
N GLN A 170 6.90 9.09 -10.44
CA GLN A 170 7.85 8.27 -11.20
C GLN A 170 7.55 6.77 -11.13
N ARG A 171 6.94 6.29 -10.03
CA ARG A 171 6.47 4.92 -9.90
C ARG A 171 5.11 4.75 -10.57
N TYR A 172 4.17 5.64 -10.28
CA TYR A 172 2.78 5.47 -10.69
C TYR A 172 2.60 5.63 -12.20
N GLU A 173 3.22 6.66 -12.80
CA GLU A 173 3.04 7.03 -14.21
C GLU A 173 4.29 6.80 -15.06
N GLY A 174 5.42 6.42 -14.46
CA GLY A 174 6.71 6.32 -15.13
C GLY A 174 6.70 5.42 -16.37
N ALA A 175 5.95 4.32 -16.34
CA ALA A 175 5.82 3.44 -17.50
C ALA A 175 5.09 4.12 -18.66
N VAL A 176 4.03 4.89 -18.39
CA VAL A 176 3.27 5.63 -19.43
C VAL A 176 4.20 6.58 -20.17
N HIS A 177 4.92 7.42 -19.44
CA HIS A 177 5.86 8.39 -20.03
C HIS A 177 7.03 7.70 -20.76
N ALA A 178 7.57 6.62 -20.21
CA ALA A 178 8.69 5.91 -20.84
C ALA A 178 8.29 5.25 -22.18
N ILE A 179 7.08 4.71 -22.28
CA ILE A 179 6.54 4.08 -23.50
C ILE A 179 6.46 5.08 -24.66
N GLU A 180 6.10 6.33 -24.41
CA GLU A 180 6.00 7.38 -25.44
C GLU A 180 7.31 7.58 -26.20
N TYR A 181 8.45 7.37 -25.52
CA TYR A 181 9.79 7.48 -26.10
C TYR A 181 10.39 6.13 -26.54
N GLY A 182 9.61 5.05 -26.49
CA GLY A 182 10.04 3.73 -26.98
C GLY A 182 10.95 2.97 -26.00
N ALA A 183 10.87 3.23 -24.71
CA ALA A 183 11.51 2.40 -23.70
C ALA A 183 10.97 0.97 -23.72
N VAL A 184 11.79 0.01 -23.29
CA VAL A 184 11.42 -1.42 -23.25
C VAL A 184 11.19 -1.95 -21.84
N GLY A 185 11.46 -1.17 -20.81
CA GLY A 185 11.25 -1.47 -19.41
C GLY A 185 11.47 -0.26 -18.51
N VAL A 186 11.03 -0.35 -17.27
CA VAL A 186 11.20 0.69 -16.26
C VAL A 186 11.73 0.09 -14.97
N ILE A 187 12.74 0.73 -14.39
CA ILE A 187 13.23 0.49 -13.04
C ILE A 187 13.06 1.78 -12.23
N VAL A 188 12.48 1.67 -11.04
CA VAL A 188 12.18 2.83 -10.18
C VAL A 188 12.90 2.68 -8.85
N ARG A 189 13.61 3.71 -8.40
CA ARG A 189 14.14 3.78 -7.04
C ARG A 189 13.01 3.59 -6.03
N SER A 190 13.20 2.70 -5.06
CA SER A 190 12.25 2.53 -3.95
C SER A 190 12.06 3.83 -3.17
N MET A 191 10.81 4.13 -2.83
CA MET A 191 10.44 5.33 -2.08
C MET A 191 10.57 5.09 -0.59
N ASN A 192 11.79 5.31 -0.09
CA ASN A 192 12.18 5.13 1.28
C ASN A 192 13.28 6.15 1.63
N LEU A 193 13.25 6.69 2.85
CA LEU A 193 14.32 7.56 3.37
C LEU A 193 15.52 6.75 3.87
N LYS A 194 15.29 5.50 4.28
CA LYS A 194 16.35 4.58 4.68
C LYS A 194 17.09 4.05 3.46
N ILE A 195 18.40 3.99 3.54
CA ILE A 195 19.23 3.31 2.55
C ILE A 195 19.38 1.86 2.99
N ASP A 196 18.73 0.96 2.28
CA ASP A 196 18.75 -0.48 2.53
C ASP A 196 18.61 -1.29 1.22
N ASP A 197 18.68 -2.60 1.35
CA ASP A 197 18.59 -3.54 0.22
C ASP A 197 17.18 -4.17 0.08
N LEU A 198 16.16 -3.49 0.53
CA LEU A 198 14.77 -3.94 0.46
C LEU A 198 14.03 -3.13 -0.60
N PRO A 199 13.71 -3.71 -1.78
CA PRO A 199 12.92 -3.01 -2.78
C PRO A 199 11.47 -2.87 -2.30
N HIS A 200 10.86 -1.71 -2.55
CA HIS A 200 9.49 -1.42 -2.19
C HIS A 200 8.56 -1.47 -3.40
N THR A 201 7.56 -2.32 -3.35
CA THR A 201 6.48 -2.33 -4.33
C THR A 201 5.53 -1.14 -4.15
N GLY A 202 4.54 -1.05 -4.97
CA GLY A 202 3.44 -0.10 -4.93
C GLY A 202 2.70 -0.12 -6.26
N SER A 203 1.51 0.45 -6.32
CA SER A 203 0.71 0.51 -7.54
C SER A 203 1.36 1.37 -8.61
N MET A 204 1.16 0.95 -9.85
CA MET A 204 1.45 1.70 -11.07
C MET A 204 0.24 1.68 -12.01
N THR A 205 0.24 2.54 -13.01
CA THR A 205 -0.76 2.54 -14.08
C THR A 205 -0.11 2.43 -15.45
N TYR A 206 -0.88 1.91 -16.40
CA TYR A 206 -0.61 2.02 -17.83
C TYR A 206 -1.55 3.00 -18.52
N GLY A 207 -2.48 3.64 -17.76
CA GLY A 207 -3.49 4.51 -18.37
C GLY A 207 -4.23 3.77 -19.49
N ASP A 208 -4.38 4.42 -20.64
CA ASP A 208 -5.06 3.87 -21.83
C ASP A 208 -4.16 3.03 -22.75
N ILE A 209 -2.92 2.73 -22.32
CA ILE A 209 -1.97 1.98 -23.14
C ILE A 209 -2.45 0.55 -23.35
N ALA A 210 -2.57 0.15 -24.62
CA ALA A 210 -3.01 -1.18 -25.00
C ALA A 210 -2.08 -2.26 -24.43
N VAL A 211 -2.63 -3.39 -24.01
CA VAL A 211 -1.90 -4.48 -23.32
C VAL A 211 -0.64 -4.92 -24.09
N LYS A 212 -0.72 -4.97 -25.44
CA LYS A 212 0.39 -5.38 -26.31
C LYS A 212 1.57 -4.40 -26.31
N ASP A 213 1.34 -3.14 -25.91
CA ASP A 213 2.34 -2.05 -25.94
C ASP A 213 2.89 -1.75 -24.54
N ARG A 214 2.42 -2.45 -23.51
CA ARG A 214 2.89 -2.30 -22.13
C ARG A 214 4.28 -2.86 -21.96
N ILE A 215 5.05 -2.25 -21.05
CA ILE A 215 6.43 -2.67 -20.71
C ILE A 215 6.53 -3.07 -19.24
N PRO A 216 7.40 -4.04 -18.88
CA PRO A 216 7.59 -4.45 -17.50
C PRO A 216 8.22 -3.35 -16.67
N SER A 217 7.77 -3.23 -15.42
CA SER A 217 8.20 -2.20 -14.49
C SER A 217 8.44 -2.78 -13.09
N ALA A 218 9.59 -2.46 -12.50
CA ALA A 218 9.98 -2.93 -11.17
C ALA A 218 10.62 -1.81 -10.34
N ALA A 219 10.54 -1.94 -9.01
CA ALA A 219 11.31 -1.12 -8.09
C ALA A 219 12.65 -1.80 -7.80
N ILE A 220 13.71 -1.00 -7.64
CA ILE A 220 15.03 -1.40 -7.15
C ILE A 220 15.23 -0.84 -5.73
N SER A 221 15.97 -1.57 -4.86
CA SER A 221 16.27 -1.08 -3.51
C SER A 221 17.02 0.26 -3.54
N THR A 222 16.94 1.04 -2.48
CA THR A 222 17.61 2.34 -2.38
C THR A 222 19.13 2.19 -2.47
N GLN A 223 19.70 1.17 -1.84
CA GLN A 223 21.12 0.84 -1.89
C GLN A 223 21.58 0.50 -3.32
N HIS A 224 20.83 -0.35 -4.01
CA HIS A 224 21.18 -0.73 -5.38
C HIS A 224 20.88 0.39 -6.40
N ALA A 225 19.94 1.27 -6.12
CA ALA A 225 19.71 2.46 -6.93
C ALA A 225 20.93 3.41 -6.87
N ASP A 226 21.51 3.62 -5.69
CA ASP A 226 22.73 4.42 -5.53
C ASP A 226 23.95 3.76 -6.19
N LEU A 227 24.07 2.44 -6.08
CA LEU A 227 25.10 1.67 -6.79
C LEU A 227 24.98 1.82 -8.30
N LEU A 228 23.79 1.58 -8.85
CA LEU A 228 23.50 1.68 -10.28
C LEU A 228 23.78 3.08 -10.82
N SER A 229 23.34 4.14 -10.12
CA SER A 229 23.61 5.53 -10.48
C SER A 229 25.11 5.84 -10.48
N SER A 230 25.84 5.30 -9.51
CA SER A 230 27.30 5.50 -9.45
C SER A 230 28.02 4.80 -10.61
N MET A 231 27.57 3.59 -10.98
CA MET A 231 28.12 2.85 -12.11
C MET A 231 27.83 3.55 -13.45
N LEU A 232 26.59 4.05 -13.65
CA LEU A 232 26.20 4.78 -14.87
C LEU A 232 26.97 6.09 -15.08
N LYS A 233 27.48 6.73 -14.02
CA LYS A 233 28.38 7.89 -14.12
C LYS A 233 29.78 7.55 -14.62
N MET A 234 30.21 6.29 -14.45
CA MET A 234 31.53 5.84 -14.90
C MET A 234 31.49 5.21 -16.29
N ASP A 235 30.36 4.58 -16.63
CA ASP A 235 30.16 3.89 -17.90
C ASP A 235 28.67 3.93 -18.26
N ASP A 236 28.31 4.53 -19.37
CA ASP A 236 26.95 4.65 -19.85
C ASP A 236 26.50 3.47 -20.73
N ASP A 237 27.39 2.51 -21.00
CA ASP A 237 27.08 1.27 -21.74
C ASP A 237 26.73 0.08 -20.84
N ILE A 238 26.31 0.33 -19.62
CA ILE A 238 25.87 -0.69 -18.68
C ILE A 238 24.55 -1.32 -19.14
N GLN A 239 24.49 -2.63 -19.08
CA GLN A 239 23.27 -3.40 -19.34
C GLN A 239 22.62 -3.84 -18.05
N PHE A 240 21.30 -3.77 -18.01
CA PHE A 240 20.48 -4.27 -16.93
C PHE A 240 19.65 -5.45 -17.42
N TYR A 241 19.69 -6.49 -16.63
CA TYR A 241 18.91 -7.69 -16.84
C TYR A 241 17.88 -7.83 -15.73
N PHE A 242 16.63 -8.10 -16.08
CA PHE A 242 15.67 -8.54 -15.07
C PHE A 242 14.61 -9.49 -15.62
N LYS A 243 14.03 -10.26 -14.70
CA LYS A 243 12.95 -11.18 -14.94
C LYS A 243 11.90 -11.04 -13.85
N GLN A 244 10.64 -10.93 -14.27
CA GLN A 244 9.46 -10.96 -13.43
C GLN A 244 8.34 -11.71 -14.14
N ASN A 245 7.41 -12.30 -13.36
CA ASN A 245 6.39 -13.22 -13.88
C ASN A 245 4.97 -12.77 -13.50
N CYS A 246 4.76 -11.49 -13.25
CA CYS A 246 3.49 -10.96 -12.82
C CYS A 246 2.43 -11.00 -13.92
N LYS A 247 1.19 -11.13 -13.52
CA LYS A 247 0.06 -11.28 -14.45
C LYS A 247 -1.19 -10.61 -13.91
N GLN A 248 -1.83 -9.79 -14.75
CA GLN A 248 -3.19 -9.35 -14.54
C GLN A 248 -4.15 -10.49 -14.89
N MET A 249 -5.06 -10.79 -13.98
CA MET A 249 -6.14 -11.77 -14.16
C MET A 249 -7.46 -11.02 -14.33
N ASP A 250 -8.54 -11.76 -14.60
CA ASP A 250 -9.89 -11.21 -14.57
C ASP A 250 -10.25 -10.79 -13.15
N ASP A 251 -11.09 -9.76 -13.03
CA ASP A 251 -11.63 -9.31 -11.77
C ASP A 251 -12.40 -10.43 -11.07
N VAL A 252 -12.32 -10.46 -9.74
CA VAL A 252 -12.97 -11.46 -8.92
C VAL A 252 -13.89 -10.83 -7.89
N LEU A 253 -14.89 -11.59 -7.45
CA LEU A 253 -15.77 -11.17 -6.38
C LEU A 253 -14.99 -11.15 -5.04
N SER A 254 -15.12 -10.06 -4.33
CA SER A 254 -14.66 -9.88 -2.95
C SER A 254 -15.74 -9.14 -2.15
N HIS A 255 -15.43 -8.73 -0.92
CA HIS A 255 -16.43 -8.11 -0.04
C HIS A 255 -15.82 -7.06 0.85
N ASN A 256 -16.56 -5.97 1.08
CA ASN A 256 -16.37 -5.16 2.28
C ASN A 256 -17.03 -5.87 3.46
N VAL A 257 -16.35 -5.92 4.59
CA VAL A 257 -16.89 -6.49 5.84
C VAL A 257 -17.41 -5.34 6.68
N ILE A 258 -18.68 -5.37 7.02
CA ILE A 258 -19.35 -4.27 7.71
C ILE A 258 -19.98 -4.78 8.99
N GLY A 259 -19.70 -4.10 10.11
CA GLY A 259 -20.36 -4.27 11.40
C GLY A 259 -21.06 -2.98 11.82
N GLU A 260 -22.24 -3.08 12.41
CA GLU A 260 -23.06 -1.93 12.79
C GLU A 260 -23.56 -2.04 14.22
N ILE A 261 -23.50 -0.93 14.95
CA ILE A 261 -24.29 -0.67 16.16
C ILE A 261 -25.31 0.39 15.76
N THR A 262 -26.59 0.03 15.75
CA THR A 262 -27.67 0.91 15.32
C THR A 262 -27.92 2.00 16.35
N GLY A 263 -28.01 3.26 15.92
CA GLY A 263 -28.32 4.40 16.78
C GLY A 263 -29.72 4.31 17.40
N SER A 264 -29.86 4.78 18.62
CA SER A 264 -31.12 4.74 19.37
C SER A 264 -32.08 5.88 19.04
N GLU A 265 -31.56 7.04 18.62
CA GLU A 265 -32.35 8.25 18.29
C GLU A 265 -32.33 8.54 16.79
N PHE A 266 -31.20 8.26 16.11
CA PHE A 266 -30.97 8.57 14.69
C PHE A 266 -30.46 7.34 13.92
N PRO A 267 -31.26 6.27 13.79
CA PRO A 267 -30.81 4.99 13.22
C PRO A 267 -30.42 5.05 11.74
N ASP A 268 -30.78 6.10 11.03
CA ASP A 268 -30.47 6.33 9.62
C ASP A 268 -29.27 7.28 9.43
N GLU A 269 -28.65 7.77 10.53
CA GLU A 269 -27.43 8.57 10.48
C GLU A 269 -26.22 7.71 10.87
N TYR A 270 -25.19 7.73 10.03
CA TYR A 270 -24.03 6.84 10.18
C TYR A 270 -22.75 7.61 10.46
N ILE A 271 -21.99 7.14 11.47
CA ILE A 271 -20.57 7.50 11.64
C ILE A 271 -19.75 6.29 11.18
N LEU A 272 -19.02 6.45 10.09
CA LEU A 272 -18.22 5.38 9.51
C LEU A 272 -16.76 5.49 9.98
N VAL A 273 -16.23 4.38 10.49
CA VAL A 273 -14.79 4.16 10.72
C VAL A 273 -14.36 2.93 9.94
N GLY A 274 -13.17 2.93 9.38
CA GLY A 274 -12.74 1.81 8.55
C GLY A 274 -11.26 1.87 8.18
N GLY A 275 -10.80 0.81 7.52
CA GLY A 275 -9.50 0.67 6.89
C GLY A 275 -9.62 -0.28 5.70
N HIS A 276 -8.61 -0.33 4.82
CA HIS A 276 -8.60 -1.32 3.75
C HIS A 276 -7.97 -2.63 4.24
N LEU A 277 -8.66 -3.73 3.97
CA LEU A 277 -8.29 -5.03 4.51
C LEU A 277 -7.16 -5.70 3.72
N ASP A 278 -7.02 -5.37 2.45
CA ASP A 278 -5.95 -5.87 1.61
C ASP A 278 -4.59 -5.24 1.93
N SER A 279 -3.52 -5.88 1.50
CA SER A 279 -2.16 -5.39 1.65
C SER A 279 -1.26 -5.93 0.53
N TRP A 280 -0.04 -5.38 0.41
CA TRP A 280 0.96 -5.95 -0.48
C TRP A 280 1.38 -7.35 -0.03
N ASP A 281 1.72 -8.20 -1.00
CA ASP A 281 2.08 -9.61 -0.84
C ASP A 281 3.51 -9.85 -0.35
N ILE A 282 4.36 -8.84 -0.41
CA ILE A 282 5.77 -8.91 0.03
C ILE A 282 6.00 -8.40 1.45
N GLY A 283 4.95 -8.09 2.18
CA GLY A 283 4.96 -7.67 3.57
C GLY A 283 3.77 -8.23 4.34
N ASP A 284 3.77 -8.02 5.65
CA ASP A 284 2.72 -8.55 6.54
C ASP A 284 1.46 -7.68 6.56
N GLY A 285 1.53 -6.45 6.00
CA GLY A 285 0.42 -5.50 5.96
C GLY A 285 -0.08 -5.07 7.33
N SER A 286 0.83 -4.98 8.31
CA SER A 286 0.46 -4.64 9.69
C SER A 286 0.11 -3.16 9.82
N HIS A 287 0.96 -2.28 9.28
CA HIS A 287 0.76 -0.83 9.35
C HIS A 287 -0.17 -0.33 8.24
N ASP A 288 -0.03 -0.82 7.03
CA ASP A 288 -0.79 -0.47 5.83
C ASP A 288 -1.61 -1.66 5.33
N ASP A 289 -2.91 -1.85 5.68
CA ASP A 289 -3.64 -1.03 6.65
C ASP A 289 -4.32 -1.91 7.72
N GLY A 290 -3.64 -3.00 8.13
CA GLY A 290 -4.12 -3.88 9.21
C GLY A 290 -4.42 -3.12 10.50
N ALA A 291 -3.57 -2.14 10.86
CA ALA A 291 -3.76 -1.32 12.05
C ALA A 291 -5.05 -0.50 11.97
N GLY A 292 -5.37 0.12 10.84
CA GLY A 292 -6.61 0.84 10.63
C GLY A 292 -7.84 -0.07 10.72
N CYS A 293 -7.76 -1.27 10.15
CA CYS A 293 -8.82 -2.27 10.25
C CYS A 293 -9.12 -2.67 11.70
N VAL A 294 -8.10 -3.08 12.46
CA VAL A 294 -8.30 -3.57 13.83
C VAL A 294 -8.67 -2.47 14.81
N GLN A 295 -8.21 -1.23 14.60
CA GLN A 295 -8.67 -0.06 15.36
C GLN A 295 -10.17 0.17 15.15
N SER A 296 -10.63 0.08 13.90
CA SER A 296 -12.05 0.25 13.56
C SER A 296 -12.92 -0.84 14.17
N MET A 297 -12.45 -2.09 14.19
CA MET A 297 -13.12 -3.19 14.89
C MET A 297 -13.17 -2.97 16.40
N ASP A 298 -12.07 -2.48 17.00
CA ASP A 298 -11.98 -2.25 18.44
C ASP A 298 -12.87 -1.09 18.92
N VAL A 299 -13.16 -0.11 18.07
CA VAL A 299 -14.17 0.94 18.35
C VAL A 299 -15.52 0.30 18.62
N LEU A 300 -15.98 -0.61 17.77
CA LEU A 300 -17.26 -1.31 17.95
C LEU A 300 -17.24 -2.17 19.22
N ARG A 301 -16.16 -2.91 19.46
CA ARG A 301 -15.99 -3.70 20.67
C ARG A 301 -16.05 -2.83 21.94
N LEU A 302 -15.35 -1.69 21.95
CA LEU A 302 -15.31 -0.79 23.11
C LEU A 302 -16.69 -0.23 23.42
N LEU A 303 -17.46 0.17 22.43
CA LEU A 303 -18.85 0.63 22.61
C LEU A 303 -19.70 -0.48 23.21
N LYS A 304 -19.61 -1.71 22.72
CA LYS A 304 -20.39 -2.87 23.23
C LYS A 304 -20.02 -3.21 24.66
N VAL A 305 -18.72 -3.33 25.01
CA VAL A 305 -18.29 -3.72 26.37
C VAL A 305 -18.54 -2.62 27.40
N SER A 306 -18.58 -1.36 26.98
CA SER A 306 -18.94 -0.23 27.85
C SER A 306 -20.45 0.04 27.90
N GLY A 307 -21.27 -0.75 27.21
CA GLY A 307 -22.72 -0.58 27.18
C GLY A 307 -23.19 0.72 26.55
N ILE A 308 -22.38 1.28 25.65
CA ILE A 308 -22.64 2.56 24.98
C ILE A 308 -23.36 2.28 23.66
N THR A 309 -24.58 2.80 23.53
CA THR A 309 -25.31 2.80 22.26
C THR A 309 -25.26 4.22 21.69
N PRO A 310 -24.82 4.43 20.43
CA PRO A 310 -24.91 5.70 19.75
C PRO A 310 -26.36 6.23 19.70
N LYS A 311 -26.51 7.54 19.58
CA LYS A 311 -27.83 8.17 19.50
C LYS A 311 -28.55 7.96 18.17
#